data_40fd1218633892b57eb6c66def968715
#
_entry.id   40fd1218633892b57eb6c66def968715
#
_cell.length_a   1.000
_cell.length_b   1.000
_cell.length_c   1.000
_cell.angle_alpha   90.00
_cell.angle_beta   90.00
_cell.angle_gamma   90.00
#
_symmetry.space_group_name_H-M   'P 1'
#
loop_
_entity.id
_entity.type
_entity.pdbx_description
1 polymer ?
#
loop_
_entity_poly.entity_id
_entity_poly.type
_entity_poly.pdbx_seq_one_letter_code
_entity_poly.pdbx_strand_id
1 'polypeptide(L)'
;MKVESVKYSVSGLACSGALVHDDSVKTQRPLLLVAPNWLGVTRDVIERSKTLAGTRYVAFVADMFGEGKGPKGTENPMEFLKPLIEDAAETRRRIAAAFETMTKEAVARGIGDAKRRAALGYCFGGSNVIDLARTGADAQAVVSVHGVLATPAPAKKGDIKSAILVLHGAADPISPKAHRDMFEAEMDAAGARWYSLTFGNVVHAYTDVGVNNPPVAVYNEPATRHGYALAHAFIEDAFAGRL
;
A
#
# COMPACT_ATOMS: atom_id res chain seq x y z
N MET A 1 19.55 -1.00 9.40
CA MET A 1 18.35 -0.32 8.78
C MET A 1 18.26 1.09 9.34
N LYS A 2 18.34 2.08 8.47
CA LYS A 2 18.14 3.50 8.80
C LYS A 2 16.69 3.88 8.60
N VAL A 3 16.16 4.75 9.48
CA VAL A 3 14.81 5.31 9.40
C VAL A 3 14.92 6.80 9.54
N GLU A 4 14.38 7.55 8.60
CA GLU A 4 14.42 9.01 8.58
C GLU A 4 13.01 9.55 8.36
N SER A 5 12.59 10.50 9.21
CA SER A 5 11.35 11.24 8.99
C SER A 5 11.54 12.20 7.80
N VAL A 6 10.59 12.20 6.91
CA VAL A 6 10.57 13.06 5.72
C VAL A 6 9.31 13.90 5.71
N LYS A 7 9.49 15.22 5.76
CA LYS A 7 8.39 16.18 5.68
C LYS A 7 8.03 16.45 4.22
N TYR A 8 6.73 16.51 3.95
CA TYR A 8 6.19 16.93 2.66
C TYR A 8 4.82 17.61 2.83
N SER A 9 4.24 18.10 1.76
CA SER A 9 2.96 18.81 1.81
C SER A 9 2.06 18.38 0.68
N VAL A 10 0.76 18.27 0.96
CA VAL A 10 -0.29 17.97 -0.01
C VAL A 10 -1.41 18.99 0.15
N SER A 11 -1.61 19.85 -0.84
CA SER A 11 -2.71 20.88 -0.81
C SER A 11 -2.75 21.68 0.50
N GLY A 12 -1.57 22.03 1.05
CA GLY A 12 -1.44 22.76 2.32
C GLY A 12 -1.49 21.88 3.58
N LEU A 13 -1.77 20.59 3.46
CA LEU A 13 -1.66 19.64 4.57
C LEU A 13 -0.18 19.26 4.77
N ALA A 14 0.37 19.54 5.94
CA ALA A 14 1.69 19.05 6.33
C ALA A 14 1.63 17.55 6.63
N CYS A 15 2.55 16.78 6.04
CA CYS A 15 2.67 15.33 6.19
C CYS A 15 4.08 14.96 6.65
N SER A 16 4.19 13.82 7.34
CA SER A 16 5.47 13.28 7.80
C SER A 16 5.54 11.78 7.56
N GLY A 17 6.15 11.38 6.44
CA GLY A 17 6.43 9.99 6.11
C GLY A 17 7.74 9.48 6.72
N ALA A 18 8.03 8.19 6.54
CA ALA A 18 9.27 7.58 7.00
C ALA A 18 10.02 6.90 5.85
N LEU A 19 11.23 7.34 5.57
CA LEU A 19 12.15 6.70 4.63
C LEU A 19 12.92 5.60 5.38
N VAL A 20 12.88 4.38 4.85
CA VAL A 20 13.43 3.18 5.49
C VAL A 20 14.36 2.46 4.51
N HIS A 21 15.62 2.29 4.86
CA HIS A 21 16.58 1.61 4.01
C HIS A 21 17.75 0.99 4.78
N ASP A 22 18.42 0.02 4.17
CA ASP A 22 19.69 -0.48 4.69
C ASP A 22 20.83 0.43 4.24
N ASP A 23 21.48 1.11 5.18
CA ASP A 23 22.57 2.05 4.91
C ASP A 23 23.92 1.37 4.65
N SER A 24 24.03 0.06 4.82
CA SER A 24 25.18 -0.74 4.43
C SER A 24 25.25 -0.95 2.90
N VAL A 25 24.10 -0.96 2.21
CA VAL A 25 23.97 -1.11 0.76
C VAL A 25 24.28 0.21 0.05
N LYS A 26 25.32 0.24 -0.78
CA LYS A 26 25.81 1.46 -1.44
C LYS A 26 25.29 1.64 -2.87
N THR A 27 24.61 0.65 -3.42
CA THR A 27 23.99 0.74 -4.75
C THR A 27 22.58 1.31 -4.69
N GLN A 28 22.14 1.95 -5.79
CA GLN A 28 20.74 2.36 -5.92
C GLN A 28 19.82 1.14 -5.96
N ARG A 29 18.69 1.23 -5.27
CA ARG A 29 17.70 0.16 -5.15
C ARG A 29 16.34 0.59 -5.67
N PRO A 30 15.50 -0.37 -6.08
CA PRO A 30 14.11 -0.10 -6.37
C PRO A 30 13.40 0.57 -5.20
N LEU A 31 12.39 1.36 -5.50
CA LEU A 31 11.59 2.11 -4.54
C LEU A 31 10.29 1.38 -4.23
N LEU A 32 9.93 1.28 -2.96
CA LEU A 32 8.70 0.66 -2.49
C LEU A 32 7.91 1.62 -1.58
N LEU A 33 6.83 2.20 -2.09
CA LEU A 33 5.88 2.90 -1.25
C LEU A 33 5.15 1.90 -0.36
N VAL A 34 5.07 2.17 0.93
CA VAL A 34 4.27 1.40 1.88
C VAL A 34 3.14 2.27 2.40
N ALA A 35 1.90 1.94 2.02
CA ALA A 35 0.72 2.61 2.55
C ALA A 35 0.23 1.87 3.81
N PRO A 36 0.20 2.56 4.98
CA PRO A 36 -0.13 1.95 6.25
C PRO A 36 -1.62 1.60 6.35
N ASN A 37 -1.96 0.77 7.33
CA ASN A 37 -3.34 0.56 7.74
C ASN A 37 -3.94 1.84 8.38
N TRP A 38 -5.12 1.73 8.95
CA TRP A 38 -5.85 2.85 9.57
C TRP A 38 -5.11 3.56 10.72
N LEU A 39 -4.07 2.97 11.28
CA LEU A 39 -3.26 3.59 12.35
C LEU A 39 -2.24 4.63 11.83
N GLY A 40 -2.01 4.66 10.51
CA GLY A 40 -1.05 5.61 9.92
C GLY A 40 0.40 5.23 10.17
N VAL A 41 1.28 6.25 10.26
CA VAL A 41 2.74 6.07 10.42
C VAL A 41 3.07 5.70 11.86
N THR A 42 2.98 4.42 12.19
CA THR A 42 3.28 3.88 13.51
C THR A 42 4.63 3.16 13.53
N ARG A 43 5.10 2.84 14.75
CA ARG A 43 6.29 2.00 14.93
C ARG A 43 6.12 0.65 14.23
N ASP A 44 4.95 0.03 14.32
CA ASP A 44 4.70 -1.30 13.78
C ASP A 44 4.80 -1.32 12.25
N VAL A 45 4.23 -0.34 11.56
CA VAL A 45 4.36 -0.26 10.09
C VAL A 45 5.81 0.03 9.69
N ILE A 46 6.56 0.80 10.47
CA ILE A 46 7.99 1.06 10.23
C ILE A 46 8.80 -0.24 10.37
N GLU A 47 8.60 -1.02 11.45
CA GLU A 47 9.28 -2.32 11.63
C GLU A 47 8.93 -3.30 10.52
N ARG A 48 7.67 -3.36 10.13
CA ARG A 48 7.21 -4.14 8.97
C ARG A 48 7.87 -3.69 7.66
N SER A 49 8.01 -2.38 7.48
CA SER A 49 8.70 -1.81 6.31
C SER A 49 10.19 -2.13 6.29
N LYS A 50 10.85 -2.23 7.44
CA LYS A 50 12.25 -2.70 7.53
C LYS A 50 12.36 -4.16 7.04
N THR A 51 11.43 -5.02 7.45
CA THR A 51 11.40 -6.42 7.03
C THR A 51 11.15 -6.55 5.53
N LEU A 52 10.19 -5.79 4.99
CA LEU A 52 9.89 -5.76 3.56
C LEU A 52 11.07 -5.24 2.73
N ALA A 53 11.66 -4.13 3.16
CA ALA A 53 12.76 -3.49 2.44
C ALA A 53 13.98 -4.41 2.41
N GLY A 54 14.39 -4.95 3.57
CA GLY A 54 15.63 -5.70 3.70
C GLY A 54 16.78 -4.96 3.01
N THR A 55 17.58 -5.70 2.26
CA THR A 55 18.63 -5.14 1.39
C THR A 55 18.13 -4.80 -0.03
N ARG A 56 16.87 -5.12 -0.36
CA ARG A 56 16.32 -5.08 -1.74
C ARG A 56 15.78 -3.72 -2.13
N TYR A 57 15.08 -3.04 -1.21
CA TYR A 57 14.34 -1.81 -1.54
C TYR A 57 14.77 -0.63 -0.68
N VAL A 58 14.49 0.57 -1.17
CA VAL A 58 14.30 1.76 -0.34
C VAL A 58 12.80 1.91 -0.15
N ALA A 59 12.31 1.74 1.08
CA ALA A 59 10.90 1.85 1.39
C ALA A 59 10.55 3.24 1.91
N PHE A 60 9.32 3.68 1.66
CA PHE A 60 8.78 4.93 2.19
C PHE A 60 7.38 4.69 2.74
N VAL A 61 7.17 4.92 4.02
CA VAL A 61 5.85 4.84 4.66
C VAL A 61 5.10 6.15 4.43
N ALA A 62 3.94 6.06 3.76
CA ALA A 62 3.11 7.21 3.45
C ALA A 62 2.35 7.73 4.68
N ASP A 63 2.30 9.04 4.86
CA ASP A 63 1.39 9.68 5.81
C ASP A 63 0.09 10.09 5.08
N MET A 64 -0.99 9.39 5.38
CA MET A 64 -2.29 9.62 4.75
C MET A 64 -3.18 10.58 5.54
N PHE A 65 -2.85 10.87 6.80
CA PHE A 65 -3.68 11.72 7.67
C PHE A 65 -3.15 13.15 7.84
N GLY A 66 -1.87 13.33 7.67
CA GLY A 66 -1.13 14.54 8.00
C GLY A 66 -0.36 14.40 9.32
N GLU A 67 0.70 15.17 9.46
CA GLU A 67 1.61 15.10 10.60
C GLU A 67 0.88 15.21 11.93
N GLY A 68 0.98 14.16 12.73
CA GLY A 68 0.38 14.10 14.06
C GLY A 68 -1.15 14.04 14.11
N LYS A 69 -1.83 13.86 12.94
CA LYS A 69 -3.29 13.90 12.82
C LYS A 69 -3.97 12.53 12.71
N GLY A 70 -3.23 11.43 12.67
CA GLY A 70 -3.80 10.08 12.66
C GLY A 70 -4.42 9.69 14.01
N PRO A 71 -5.23 8.63 14.04
CA PRO A 71 -5.89 8.17 15.26
C PRO A 71 -4.90 7.80 16.36
N LYS A 72 -5.23 8.12 17.60
CA LYS A 72 -4.40 7.87 18.79
C LYS A 72 -5.21 7.14 19.85
N GLY A 73 -4.63 6.06 20.38
CA GLY A 73 -5.23 5.32 21.51
C GLY A 73 -6.59 4.73 21.19
N THR A 74 -7.63 5.17 21.90
CA THR A 74 -9.01 4.65 21.81
C THR A 74 -9.92 5.49 20.92
N GLU A 75 -9.38 6.44 20.16
CA GLU A 75 -10.18 7.25 19.23
C GLU A 75 -10.85 6.38 18.16
N ASN A 76 -12.06 6.77 17.76
CA ASN A 76 -12.80 6.05 16.73
C ASN A 76 -12.09 6.23 15.38
N PRO A 77 -11.56 5.16 14.79
CA PRO A 77 -10.81 5.26 13.53
C PRO A 77 -11.64 5.82 12.38
N MET A 78 -12.97 5.64 12.40
CA MET A 78 -13.85 6.11 11.33
C MET A 78 -13.92 7.65 11.24
N GLU A 79 -13.64 8.37 12.32
CA GLU A 79 -13.55 9.84 12.28
C GLU A 79 -12.41 10.33 11.38
N PHE A 80 -11.33 9.54 11.28
CA PHE A 80 -10.17 9.83 10.44
C PHE A 80 -10.29 9.23 9.03
N LEU A 81 -10.90 8.04 8.93
CA LEU A 81 -11.01 7.30 7.66
C LEU A 81 -12.13 7.82 6.77
N LYS A 82 -13.29 8.13 7.36
CA LYS A 82 -14.50 8.49 6.60
C LYS A 82 -14.27 9.63 5.62
N PRO A 83 -13.63 10.77 5.98
CA PRO A 83 -13.37 11.86 5.05
C PRO A 83 -12.53 11.44 3.84
N LEU A 84 -11.62 10.47 4.02
CA LEU A 84 -10.76 9.97 2.95
C LEU A 84 -11.46 8.90 2.10
N ILE A 85 -12.29 8.07 2.71
CA ILE A 85 -13.07 7.06 1.99
C ILE A 85 -14.12 7.73 1.08
N GLU A 86 -14.74 8.82 1.56
CA GLU A 86 -15.77 9.57 0.82
C GLU A 86 -15.19 10.52 -0.23
N ASP A 87 -13.94 10.96 -0.09
CA ASP A 87 -13.23 11.79 -1.07
C ASP A 87 -12.07 11.03 -1.74
N ALA A 88 -12.41 10.23 -2.74
CA ALA A 88 -11.42 9.49 -3.52
C ALA A 88 -10.38 10.41 -4.20
N ALA A 89 -10.75 11.64 -4.56
CA ALA A 89 -9.84 12.59 -5.19
C ALA A 89 -8.77 13.06 -4.19
N GLU A 90 -9.17 13.34 -2.95
CA GLU A 90 -8.22 13.71 -1.89
C GLU A 90 -7.30 12.53 -1.52
N THR A 91 -7.85 11.33 -1.38
CA THR A 91 -7.06 10.12 -1.13
C THR A 91 -6.02 9.88 -2.23
N ARG A 92 -6.41 10.02 -3.49
CA ARG A 92 -5.50 9.91 -4.65
C ARG A 92 -4.41 10.99 -4.63
N ARG A 93 -4.76 12.23 -4.31
CA ARG A 93 -3.76 13.31 -4.16
C ARG A 93 -2.73 12.99 -3.09
N ARG A 94 -3.16 12.49 -1.91
CA ARG A 94 -2.26 12.18 -0.79
C ARG A 94 -1.32 11.03 -1.12
N ILE A 95 -1.82 9.93 -1.63
CA ILE A 95 -0.98 8.77 -1.94
C ILE A 95 -0.02 9.07 -3.11
N ALA A 96 -0.45 9.81 -4.12
CA ALA A 96 0.40 10.25 -5.23
C ALA A 96 1.53 11.18 -4.74
N ALA A 97 1.24 12.14 -3.86
CA ALA A 97 2.25 13.02 -3.28
C ALA A 97 3.28 12.25 -2.44
N ALA A 98 2.84 11.24 -1.68
CA ALA A 98 3.75 10.36 -0.95
C ALA A 98 4.66 9.57 -1.90
N PHE A 99 4.11 9.07 -3.01
CA PHE A 99 4.85 8.31 -4.03
C PHE A 99 5.91 9.16 -4.72
N GLU A 100 5.58 10.39 -5.10
CA GLU A 100 6.54 11.32 -5.68
C GLU A 100 7.58 11.79 -4.65
N THR A 101 7.18 12.00 -3.39
CA THR A 101 8.11 12.33 -2.31
C THR A 101 9.13 11.21 -2.09
N MET A 102 8.69 9.96 -2.04
CA MET A 102 9.59 8.79 -1.99
C MET A 102 10.65 8.86 -3.09
N THR A 103 10.20 9.07 -4.32
CA THR A 103 11.10 9.12 -5.48
C THR A 103 12.11 10.24 -5.35
N LYS A 104 11.64 11.47 -5.11
CA LYS A 104 12.47 12.65 -4.97
C LYS A 104 13.54 12.47 -3.87
N GLU A 105 13.12 12.01 -2.70
CA GLU A 105 13.99 11.91 -1.54
C GLU A 105 15.03 10.80 -1.68
N ALA A 106 14.65 9.64 -2.23
CA ALA A 106 15.58 8.53 -2.43
C ALA A 106 16.60 8.83 -3.54
N VAL A 107 16.20 9.52 -4.62
CA VAL A 107 17.09 9.95 -5.70
C VAL A 107 18.04 11.03 -5.22
N ALA A 108 17.54 12.05 -4.48
CA ALA A 108 18.38 13.12 -3.94
C ALA A 108 19.50 12.61 -3.00
N ARG A 109 19.23 11.50 -2.30
CA ARG A 109 20.21 10.81 -1.44
C ARG A 109 21.13 9.84 -2.21
N GLY A 110 20.89 9.62 -3.49
CA GLY A 110 21.68 8.69 -4.31
C GLY A 110 21.44 7.21 -4.01
N ILE A 111 20.37 6.86 -3.26
CA ILE A 111 20.08 5.50 -2.79
C ILE A 111 18.96 4.80 -3.58
N GLY A 112 18.17 5.57 -4.34
CA GLY A 112 16.97 5.08 -5.05
C GLY A 112 17.12 5.08 -6.57
N ASP A 113 16.56 4.04 -7.21
CA ASP A 113 16.42 3.94 -8.66
C ASP A 113 14.99 4.37 -9.05
N ALA A 114 14.86 5.57 -9.61
CA ALA A 114 13.57 6.13 -10.04
C ALA A 114 12.87 5.35 -11.16
N LYS A 115 13.57 4.44 -11.84
CA LYS A 115 13.00 3.62 -12.92
C LYS A 115 12.30 2.37 -12.40
N ARG A 116 12.55 1.98 -11.16
CA ARG A 116 11.95 0.79 -10.54
C ARG A 116 11.17 1.20 -9.29
N ARG A 117 9.87 1.39 -9.48
CA ARG A 117 8.96 1.91 -8.44
C ARG A 117 7.76 0.98 -8.28
N ALA A 118 7.45 0.64 -7.04
CA ALA A 118 6.28 -0.17 -6.68
C ALA A 118 5.58 0.41 -5.45
N ALA A 119 4.36 -0.05 -5.20
CA ALA A 119 3.62 0.28 -3.99
C ALA A 119 3.00 -0.97 -3.37
N LEU A 120 2.98 -1.05 -2.04
CA LEU A 120 2.30 -2.07 -1.27
C LEU A 120 1.53 -1.40 -0.13
N GLY A 121 0.32 -1.85 0.14
CA GLY A 121 -0.49 -1.27 1.22
C GLY A 121 -1.32 -2.31 1.96
N TYR A 122 -1.63 -1.99 3.22
CA TYR A 122 -2.36 -2.85 4.15
C TYR A 122 -3.70 -2.24 4.53
N CYS A 123 -4.79 -3.02 4.53
CA CYS A 123 -6.11 -2.55 4.96
C CYS A 123 -6.50 -1.26 4.21
N PHE A 124 -6.71 -0.15 4.92
CA PHE A 124 -6.90 1.17 4.31
C PHE A 124 -5.80 1.52 3.29
N GLY A 125 -4.54 1.27 3.62
CA GLY A 125 -3.43 1.44 2.69
C GLY A 125 -3.51 0.54 1.46
N GLY A 126 -4.08 -0.66 1.59
CA GLY A 126 -4.34 -1.56 0.46
C GLY A 126 -5.30 -0.95 -0.57
N SER A 127 -6.33 -0.23 -0.10
CA SER A 127 -7.21 0.58 -0.96
C SER A 127 -6.47 1.75 -1.60
N ASN A 128 -5.65 2.45 -0.80
CA ASN A 128 -4.93 3.64 -1.24
C ASN A 128 -3.90 3.34 -2.36
N VAL A 129 -3.23 2.18 -2.31
CA VAL A 129 -2.30 1.83 -3.40
C VAL A 129 -3.04 1.45 -4.69
N ILE A 130 -4.25 0.87 -4.62
CA ILE A 130 -5.09 0.70 -5.80
C ILE A 130 -5.53 2.09 -6.33
N ASP A 131 -5.87 3.01 -5.44
CA ASP A 131 -6.17 4.40 -5.83
C ASP A 131 -4.96 5.10 -6.46
N LEU A 132 -3.74 4.83 -6.02
CA LEU A 132 -2.53 5.27 -6.71
C LEU A 132 -2.48 4.73 -8.14
N ALA A 133 -2.75 3.43 -8.35
CA ALA A 133 -2.80 2.85 -9.71
C ALA A 133 -3.86 3.54 -10.59
N ARG A 134 -5.04 3.86 -10.03
CA ARG A 134 -6.14 4.57 -10.71
C ARG A 134 -5.76 6.00 -11.15
N THR A 135 -4.71 6.61 -10.57
CA THR A 135 -4.20 7.91 -11.04
C THR A 135 -3.34 7.81 -12.30
N GLY A 136 -2.99 6.62 -12.74
CA GLY A 136 -2.03 6.41 -13.82
C GLY A 136 -0.58 6.60 -13.38
N ALA A 137 -0.30 6.52 -12.08
CA ALA A 137 1.05 6.64 -11.54
C ALA A 137 2.00 5.64 -12.21
N ASP A 138 3.23 6.09 -12.47
CA ASP A 138 4.28 5.26 -13.07
C ASP A 138 4.91 4.34 -12.01
N ALA A 139 4.08 3.41 -11.51
CA ALA A 139 4.48 2.30 -10.66
C ALA A 139 4.39 0.99 -11.47
N GLN A 140 5.45 0.19 -11.51
CA GLN A 140 5.42 -1.07 -12.25
C GLN A 140 4.51 -2.10 -11.58
N ALA A 141 4.50 -2.13 -10.24
CA ALA A 141 3.66 -3.03 -9.46
C ALA A 141 2.93 -2.30 -8.34
N VAL A 142 1.70 -2.72 -8.10
CA VAL A 142 0.87 -2.31 -6.95
C VAL A 142 0.35 -3.56 -6.26
N VAL A 143 0.58 -3.68 -4.95
CA VAL A 143 0.15 -4.84 -4.15
C VAL A 143 -0.80 -4.39 -3.04
N SER A 144 -2.04 -4.83 -3.10
CA SER A 144 -3.05 -4.61 -2.05
C SER A 144 -3.14 -5.81 -1.14
N VAL A 145 -2.89 -5.62 0.15
CA VAL A 145 -2.96 -6.68 1.18
C VAL A 145 -4.18 -6.40 2.06
N HIS A 146 -5.16 -7.28 2.00
CA HIS A 146 -6.49 -7.17 2.67
C HIS A 146 -7.08 -5.75 2.59
N GLY A 147 -6.95 -5.09 1.43
CA GLY A 147 -7.58 -3.79 1.18
C GLY A 147 -9.07 -3.89 0.93
N VAL A 148 -9.80 -2.79 1.17
CA VAL A 148 -11.17 -2.65 0.68
C VAL A 148 -11.12 -2.39 -0.82
N LEU A 149 -11.75 -3.26 -1.60
CA LEU A 149 -11.61 -3.27 -3.05
C LEU A 149 -12.66 -2.42 -3.77
N ALA A 150 -13.81 -2.17 -3.14
CA ALA A 150 -14.83 -1.29 -3.68
C ALA A 150 -14.37 0.17 -3.70
N THR A 151 -14.78 0.91 -4.72
CA THR A 151 -14.51 2.34 -4.86
C THR A 151 -15.73 3.08 -5.42
N PRO A 152 -15.98 4.34 -4.99
CA PRO A 152 -17.02 5.18 -5.61
C PRO A 152 -16.54 5.80 -6.94
N ALA A 153 -15.24 5.69 -7.25
CA ALA A 153 -14.61 6.34 -8.41
C ALA A 153 -13.75 5.34 -9.20
N PRO A 154 -14.36 4.39 -9.93
CA PRO A 154 -13.63 3.37 -10.68
C PRO A 154 -12.76 3.97 -11.80
N ALA A 155 -11.70 3.23 -12.17
CA ALA A 155 -10.84 3.59 -13.28
C ALA A 155 -11.57 3.45 -14.63
N LYS A 156 -11.17 4.29 -15.57
CA LYS A 156 -11.58 4.17 -16.96
C LYS A 156 -10.56 3.38 -17.78
N LYS A 157 -10.95 2.96 -18.96
CA LYS A 157 -10.07 2.24 -19.88
C LYS A 157 -8.77 3.01 -20.12
N GLY A 158 -7.66 2.36 -19.81
CA GLY A 158 -6.31 2.88 -19.99
C GLY A 158 -5.79 3.80 -18.89
N ASP A 159 -6.54 4.06 -17.82
CA ASP A 159 -6.05 4.86 -16.68
C ASP A 159 -4.92 4.12 -15.93
N ILE A 160 -5.06 2.82 -15.74
CA ILE A 160 -4.12 2.01 -14.95
C ILE A 160 -2.94 1.58 -15.82
N LYS A 161 -1.73 1.89 -15.36
CA LYS A 161 -0.47 1.52 -16.03
C LYS A 161 0.25 0.37 -15.31
N SER A 162 0.04 0.26 -14.00
CA SER A 162 0.65 -0.73 -13.13
C SER A 162 0.12 -2.14 -13.39
N ALA A 163 0.92 -3.17 -13.09
CA ALA A 163 0.39 -4.48 -12.78
C ALA A 163 -0.11 -4.48 -11.33
N ILE A 164 -1.28 -5.06 -11.07
CA ILE A 164 -1.92 -5.07 -9.74
C ILE A 164 -1.98 -6.49 -9.20
N LEU A 165 -1.57 -6.68 -7.95
CA LEU A 165 -1.78 -7.92 -7.19
C LEU A 165 -2.69 -7.63 -5.99
N VAL A 166 -3.77 -8.39 -5.86
CA VAL A 166 -4.63 -8.39 -4.67
C VAL A 166 -4.38 -9.67 -3.86
N LEU A 167 -4.08 -9.51 -2.58
CA LEU A 167 -3.91 -10.57 -1.60
C LEU A 167 -5.05 -10.45 -0.58
N HIS A 168 -6.02 -11.38 -0.61
CA HIS A 168 -7.30 -11.19 0.08
C HIS A 168 -7.72 -12.41 0.90
N GLY A 169 -8.47 -12.17 1.99
CA GLY A 169 -9.13 -13.21 2.76
C GLY A 169 -10.54 -13.50 2.23
N ALA A 170 -10.86 -14.77 1.94
CA ALA A 170 -12.18 -15.14 1.40
C ALA A 170 -13.35 -14.82 2.36
N ALA A 171 -13.09 -14.86 3.67
CA ALA A 171 -14.05 -14.60 4.72
C ALA A 171 -13.97 -13.18 5.29
N ASP A 172 -13.30 -12.25 4.60
CA ASP A 172 -13.16 -10.86 5.04
C ASP A 172 -14.52 -10.11 5.02
N PRO A 173 -15.09 -9.73 6.18
CA PRO A 173 -16.38 -9.04 6.22
C PRO A 173 -16.27 -7.56 5.88
N ILE A 174 -15.08 -6.96 5.94
CA ILE A 174 -14.85 -5.54 5.61
C ILE A 174 -14.78 -5.34 4.10
N SER A 175 -14.25 -6.33 3.38
CA SER A 175 -14.24 -6.34 1.92
C SER A 175 -14.78 -7.67 1.40
N PRO A 176 -16.12 -7.88 1.44
CA PRO A 176 -16.76 -9.13 1.10
C PRO A 176 -16.65 -9.47 -0.39
N LYS A 177 -17.11 -10.67 -0.78
CA LYS A 177 -17.06 -11.14 -2.16
C LYS A 177 -17.60 -10.11 -3.17
N ALA A 178 -18.66 -9.40 -2.85
CA ALA A 178 -19.21 -8.37 -3.73
C ALA A 178 -18.21 -7.26 -4.08
N HIS A 179 -17.34 -6.88 -3.15
CA HIS A 179 -16.29 -5.90 -3.43
C HIS A 179 -15.21 -6.46 -4.35
N ARG A 180 -14.89 -7.76 -4.25
CA ARG A 180 -13.98 -8.43 -5.20
C ARG A 180 -14.58 -8.48 -6.60
N ASP A 181 -15.85 -8.86 -6.70
CA ASP A 181 -16.55 -8.93 -8.00
C ASP A 181 -16.58 -7.54 -8.69
N MET A 182 -16.81 -6.47 -7.90
CA MET A 182 -16.75 -5.09 -8.41
C MET A 182 -15.34 -4.70 -8.88
N PHE A 183 -14.31 -5.07 -8.11
CA PHE A 183 -12.91 -4.81 -8.47
C PHE A 183 -12.52 -5.54 -9.75
N GLU A 184 -12.83 -6.82 -9.86
CA GLU A 184 -12.53 -7.63 -11.05
C GLU A 184 -13.19 -7.04 -12.30
N ALA A 185 -14.46 -6.68 -12.21
CA ALA A 185 -15.19 -6.04 -13.30
C ALA A 185 -14.57 -4.67 -13.68
N GLU A 186 -14.13 -3.88 -12.70
CA GLU A 186 -13.43 -2.62 -12.94
C GLU A 186 -12.10 -2.84 -13.68
N MET A 187 -11.27 -3.79 -13.20
CA MET A 187 -9.97 -4.06 -13.78
C MET A 187 -10.08 -4.56 -15.23
N ASP A 188 -11.04 -5.42 -15.51
CA ASP A 188 -11.31 -5.89 -16.86
C ASP A 188 -11.79 -4.74 -17.78
N ALA A 189 -12.71 -3.91 -17.31
CA ALA A 189 -13.18 -2.75 -18.06
C ALA A 189 -12.09 -1.71 -18.31
N ALA A 190 -11.19 -1.52 -17.33
CA ALA A 190 -10.04 -0.62 -17.45
C ALA A 190 -8.94 -1.19 -18.38
N GLY A 191 -8.98 -2.49 -18.71
CA GLY A 191 -7.92 -3.17 -19.45
C GLY A 191 -6.63 -3.28 -18.64
N ALA A 192 -6.73 -3.36 -17.32
CA ALA A 192 -5.59 -3.44 -16.41
C ALA A 192 -4.99 -4.85 -16.38
N ARG A 193 -3.70 -4.95 -16.09
CA ARG A 193 -3.06 -6.24 -15.76
C ARG A 193 -3.24 -6.49 -14.28
N TRP A 194 -4.04 -7.47 -13.92
CA TRP A 194 -4.33 -7.74 -12.52
C TRP A 194 -4.30 -9.23 -12.18
N TYR A 195 -4.00 -9.50 -10.92
CA TYR A 195 -3.88 -10.84 -10.34
C TYR A 195 -4.51 -10.83 -8.95
N SER A 196 -5.12 -11.93 -8.54
CA SER A 196 -5.71 -12.08 -7.22
C SER A 196 -5.37 -13.43 -6.61
N LEU A 197 -4.91 -13.41 -5.35
CA LEU A 197 -4.81 -14.59 -4.50
C LEU A 197 -5.75 -14.44 -3.32
N THR A 198 -6.71 -15.36 -3.22
CA THR A 198 -7.70 -15.38 -2.14
C THR A 198 -7.47 -16.57 -1.23
N PHE A 199 -7.27 -16.32 0.07
CA PHE A 199 -7.06 -17.33 1.10
C PHE A 199 -8.41 -17.79 1.68
N GLY A 200 -8.73 -19.08 1.55
CA GLY A 200 -9.97 -19.68 2.10
C GLY A 200 -10.04 -19.54 3.61
N ASN A 201 -11.22 -19.19 4.16
CA ASN A 201 -11.48 -19.02 5.60
C ASN A 201 -10.63 -17.97 6.33
N VAL A 202 -9.89 -17.13 5.61
CA VAL A 202 -9.11 -16.04 6.17
C VAL A 202 -9.95 -14.77 6.20
N VAL A 203 -9.94 -14.07 7.34
CA VAL A 203 -10.65 -12.80 7.57
C VAL A 203 -9.72 -11.60 7.38
N HIS A 204 -10.19 -10.39 7.73
CA HIS A 204 -9.43 -9.15 7.59
C HIS A 204 -8.15 -9.11 8.46
N ALA A 205 -7.22 -8.20 8.13
CA ALA A 205 -5.98 -7.93 8.90
C ALA A 205 -5.13 -9.18 9.19
N TYR A 206 -5.17 -10.19 8.33
CA TYR A 206 -4.48 -11.46 8.54
C TYR A 206 -2.95 -11.34 8.61
N THR A 207 -2.38 -10.21 8.20
CA THR A 207 -0.94 -9.92 8.34
C THR A 207 -0.58 -9.19 9.63
N ASP A 208 -1.54 -8.78 10.45
CA ASP A 208 -1.32 -7.94 11.62
C ASP A 208 -1.09 -8.83 12.85
N VAL A 209 0.18 -9.04 13.19
CA VAL A 209 0.58 -9.90 14.32
C VAL A 209 -0.09 -9.43 15.61
N GLY A 210 -0.71 -10.37 16.34
CA GLY A 210 -1.39 -10.10 17.59
C GLY A 210 -2.85 -9.66 17.45
N VAL A 211 -3.33 -9.41 16.23
CA VAL A 211 -4.76 -9.14 16.00
C VAL A 211 -5.56 -10.43 16.15
N ASN A 212 -6.52 -10.43 17.08
CA ASN A 212 -7.44 -11.53 17.33
C ASN A 212 -8.81 -11.00 17.71
N ASN A 213 -9.62 -10.63 16.71
CA ASN A 213 -10.98 -10.11 16.85
C ASN A 213 -11.92 -10.87 15.90
N PRO A 214 -12.22 -12.15 16.18
CA PRO A 214 -13.14 -12.92 15.36
C PRO A 214 -14.58 -12.40 15.48
N PRO A 215 -15.40 -12.49 14.42
CA PRO A 215 -15.07 -13.04 13.10
C PRO A 215 -14.52 -11.98 12.13
N VAL A 216 -14.09 -10.81 12.58
CA VAL A 216 -13.76 -9.65 11.74
C VAL A 216 -12.30 -9.64 11.28
N ALA A 217 -11.37 -9.75 12.22
CA ALA A 217 -9.92 -9.60 11.95
C ALA A 217 -9.12 -10.56 12.83
N VAL A 218 -8.31 -11.42 12.20
CA VAL A 218 -7.48 -12.41 12.91
C VAL A 218 -6.19 -12.63 12.13
N TYR A 219 -5.05 -12.57 12.85
CA TYR A 219 -3.74 -12.90 12.28
C TYR A 219 -3.71 -14.34 11.76
N ASN A 220 -3.16 -14.55 10.57
CA ASN A 220 -2.98 -15.86 9.97
C ASN A 220 -1.57 -15.99 9.40
N GLU A 221 -0.70 -16.71 10.12
CA GLU A 221 0.72 -16.86 9.74
C GLU A 221 0.90 -17.50 8.35
N PRO A 222 0.27 -18.63 8.01
CA PRO A 222 0.41 -19.24 6.69
C PRO A 222 0.01 -18.26 5.55
N ALA A 223 -1.13 -17.60 5.68
CA ALA A 223 -1.58 -16.62 4.67
C ALA A 223 -0.61 -15.44 4.57
N THR A 224 -0.08 -14.96 5.70
CA THR A 224 0.93 -13.89 5.75
C THR A 224 2.20 -14.29 5.01
N ARG A 225 2.76 -15.45 5.32
CA ARG A 225 4.00 -15.95 4.74
C ARG A 225 3.87 -16.18 3.23
N HIS A 226 2.79 -16.82 2.79
CA HIS A 226 2.53 -17.05 1.36
C HIS A 226 2.23 -15.75 0.62
N GLY A 227 1.46 -14.84 1.23
CA GLY A 227 1.16 -13.54 0.65
C GLY A 227 2.41 -12.70 0.41
N TYR A 228 3.31 -12.61 1.39
CA TYR A 228 4.58 -11.87 1.21
C TYR A 228 5.52 -12.51 0.20
N ALA A 229 5.61 -13.83 0.15
CA ALA A 229 6.42 -14.51 -0.85
C ALA A 229 5.94 -14.17 -2.27
N LEU A 230 4.62 -14.21 -2.49
CA LEU A 230 4.04 -13.85 -3.79
C LEU A 230 4.19 -12.35 -4.08
N ALA A 231 3.99 -11.47 -3.07
CA ALA A 231 4.16 -10.02 -3.25
C ALA A 231 5.59 -9.68 -3.73
N HIS A 232 6.60 -10.26 -3.09
CA HIS A 232 8.00 -10.07 -3.50
C HIS A 232 8.26 -10.58 -4.92
N ALA A 233 7.84 -11.81 -5.25
CA ALA A 233 8.01 -12.38 -6.58
C ALA A 233 7.33 -11.50 -7.65
N PHE A 234 6.10 -11.06 -7.39
CA PHE A 234 5.33 -10.20 -8.28
C PHE A 234 6.02 -8.84 -8.55
N ILE A 235 6.53 -8.19 -7.50
CA ILE A 235 7.25 -6.91 -7.63
C ILE A 235 8.53 -7.11 -8.46
N GLU A 236 9.30 -8.17 -8.20
CA GLU A 236 10.52 -8.46 -8.96
C GLU A 236 10.22 -8.80 -10.43
N ASP A 237 9.11 -9.51 -10.71
CA ASP A 237 8.66 -9.81 -12.07
C ASP A 237 8.27 -8.53 -12.81
N ALA A 238 7.58 -7.61 -12.15
CA ALA A 238 7.25 -6.31 -12.72
C ALA A 238 8.50 -5.49 -13.06
N PHE A 239 9.47 -5.42 -12.15
CA PHE A 239 10.74 -4.71 -12.39
C PHE A 239 11.58 -5.33 -13.51
N ALA A 240 11.43 -6.61 -13.74
CA ALA A 240 12.11 -7.32 -14.83
C ALA A 240 11.32 -7.30 -16.16
N GLY A 241 10.14 -6.67 -16.22
CA GLY A 241 9.30 -6.61 -17.40
C GLY A 241 8.69 -7.97 -17.79
N ARG A 242 8.46 -8.85 -16.82
CA ARG A 242 7.89 -10.19 -17.03
C ARG A 242 6.37 -10.27 -16.82
N LEU A 243 5.73 -9.18 -16.44
CA LEU A 243 4.27 -9.08 -16.26
C LEU A 243 3.60 -8.36 -17.42
#